data_ee4af6d1e8108e48fc30b7668f8e0f9c
#
_entry.id   ee4af6d1e8108e48fc30b7668f8e0f9c
#
_cell.length_a   1.000
_cell.length_b   1.000
_cell.length_c   1.000
_cell.angle_alpha   90.00
_cell.angle_beta   90.00
_cell.angle_gamma   90.00
#
_symmetry.space_group_name_H-M   'P 1'
#
loop_
_entity.id
_entity.type
_entity.pdbx_description
1 polymer ?
#
loop_
_entity_poly.entity_id
_entity_poly.type
_entity_poly.pdbx_seq_one_letter_code
_entity_poly.pdbx_strand_id
1 'polypeptide(L)'
;MASDGRIVLADSEPTPGDATGIAAVVATLVERILEQGPDNLDVGGIGIGAAGFVDVDRATVRFAPNIDWIDEPLAEAVGKLVDLPVVVENDANAAAWGEYRFGAGEDTDDLLFVTVGTGVGGGIVHRGMLFRGGFGAAAEIGHLRVVPDGRLCGCGQRGCFEQYASGRALVRDARARVESDDPQAQPLLMVAGDGEAITGQMVTGLARQGDPMCVDLLRDVGQWVGEGIATLAAVLDPRVIAIGGGVADAGDLLLDPVRRAFEEHLPAGEHRRIAELRLAALGNEAGIIGAADLARTGG
;
A
#
# COMPACT_ATOMS: atom_id res chain seq x y z
N MET A 1 -15.58 -12.80 -1.74
CA MET A 1 -15.26 -12.35 -3.13
C MET A 1 -15.61 -13.47 -4.10
N ALA A 2 -16.16 -13.15 -5.25
CA ALA A 2 -16.37 -14.08 -6.36
C ALA A 2 -15.08 -14.33 -7.16
N SER A 3 -15.03 -15.37 -8.00
CA SER A 3 -13.84 -15.73 -8.79
C SER A 3 -13.43 -14.69 -9.84
N ASP A 4 -14.30 -13.74 -10.15
CA ASP A 4 -14.07 -12.62 -11.06
C ASP A 4 -13.54 -11.35 -10.36
N GLY A 5 -13.20 -11.43 -9.08
CA GLY A 5 -12.70 -10.31 -8.28
C GLY A 5 -13.80 -9.45 -7.64
N ARG A 6 -15.06 -9.65 -7.98
CA ARG A 6 -16.16 -8.84 -7.46
C ARG A 6 -16.44 -9.15 -5.98
N ILE A 7 -16.50 -8.13 -5.15
CA ILE A 7 -16.93 -8.26 -3.75
C ILE A 7 -18.44 -8.55 -3.72
N VAL A 8 -18.82 -9.67 -3.12
CA VAL A 8 -20.22 -10.11 -3.01
C VAL A 8 -20.87 -9.51 -1.77
N LEU A 9 -20.17 -9.58 -0.64
CA LEU A 9 -20.55 -9.01 0.65
C LEU A 9 -19.34 -8.36 1.29
N ALA A 10 -19.56 -7.29 2.05
CA ALA A 10 -18.54 -6.61 2.83
C ALA A 10 -19.10 -6.31 4.22
N ASP A 11 -18.25 -6.48 5.23
CA ASP A 11 -18.54 -6.12 6.61
C ASP A 11 -17.26 -5.60 7.27
N SER A 12 -17.36 -4.86 8.36
CA SER A 12 -16.22 -4.25 9.04
C SER A 12 -16.43 -4.15 10.53
N GLU A 13 -15.33 -4.32 11.28
CA GLU A 13 -15.27 -4.12 12.72
C GLU A 13 -13.99 -3.34 13.08
N PRO A 14 -13.99 -2.59 14.17
CA PRO A 14 -12.79 -1.99 14.69
C PRO A 14 -11.73 -3.04 15.03
N THR A 15 -10.47 -2.78 14.69
CA THR A 15 -9.36 -3.69 15.01
C THR A 15 -9.11 -3.68 16.53
N PRO A 16 -9.19 -4.84 17.22
CA PRO A 16 -8.82 -4.97 18.63
C PRO A 16 -7.35 -4.65 18.88
N GLY A 17 -7.01 -4.36 20.15
CA GLY A 17 -5.64 -4.08 20.54
C GLY A 17 -4.76 -5.30 20.80
N ASP A 18 -5.29 -6.52 20.68
CA ASP A 18 -4.54 -7.77 20.95
C ASP A 18 -4.83 -8.85 19.90
N ALA A 19 -3.89 -9.79 19.76
CA ALA A 19 -3.93 -10.84 18.75
C ALA A 19 -5.14 -11.78 18.88
N THR A 20 -5.51 -12.15 20.09
CA THR A 20 -6.65 -13.03 20.37
C THR A 20 -7.95 -12.37 19.95
N GLY A 21 -8.13 -11.09 20.28
CA GLY A 21 -9.26 -10.28 19.86
C GLY A 21 -9.38 -10.17 18.35
N ILE A 22 -8.24 -9.99 17.65
CA ILE A 22 -8.22 -9.92 16.19
C ILE A 22 -8.69 -11.25 15.57
N ALA A 23 -8.18 -12.40 16.02
CA ALA A 23 -8.63 -13.70 15.51
C ALA A 23 -10.13 -13.93 15.74
N ALA A 24 -10.65 -13.53 16.91
CA ALA A 24 -12.07 -13.63 17.24
C ALA A 24 -12.93 -12.72 16.35
N VAL A 25 -12.50 -11.49 16.11
CA VAL A 25 -13.20 -10.56 15.20
C VAL A 25 -13.22 -11.08 13.77
N VAL A 26 -12.11 -11.63 13.28
CA VAL A 26 -12.07 -12.25 11.95
C VAL A 26 -13.08 -13.40 11.86
N ALA A 27 -13.12 -14.28 12.87
CA ALA A 27 -14.09 -15.38 12.91
C ALA A 27 -15.54 -14.89 12.91
N THR A 28 -15.85 -13.88 13.74
CA THR A 28 -17.18 -13.26 13.78
C THR A 28 -17.59 -12.64 12.44
N LEU A 29 -16.67 -11.95 11.76
CA LEU A 29 -16.92 -11.40 10.42
C LEU A 29 -17.20 -12.50 9.40
N VAL A 30 -16.45 -13.60 9.46
CA VAL A 30 -16.65 -14.77 8.58
C VAL A 30 -18.03 -15.38 8.82
N GLU A 31 -18.41 -15.62 10.08
CA GLU A 31 -19.74 -16.16 10.44
C GLU A 31 -20.86 -15.27 9.91
N ARG A 32 -20.78 -13.95 10.13
CA ARG A 32 -21.79 -13.00 9.64
C ARG A 32 -21.91 -12.99 8.12
N ILE A 33 -20.77 -13.04 7.41
CA ILE A 33 -20.76 -13.10 5.94
C ILE A 33 -21.38 -14.41 5.45
N LEU A 34 -21.11 -15.54 6.09
CA LEU A 34 -21.72 -16.83 5.76
C LEU A 34 -23.23 -16.84 5.99
N GLU A 35 -23.70 -16.27 7.11
CA GLU A 35 -25.13 -16.16 7.44
C GLU A 35 -25.89 -15.24 6.48
N GLN A 36 -25.27 -14.15 5.99
CA GLN A 36 -25.89 -13.17 5.09
C GLN A 36 -25.74 -13.55 3.62
N GLY A 37 -24.89 -14.50 3.32
CA GLY A 37 -24.62 -14.96 1.96
C GLY A 37 -25.80 -15.73 1.37
N PRO A 38 -25.83 -15.89 0.04
CA PRO A 38 -26.82 -16.77 -0.60
C PRO A 38 -26.66 -18.23 -0.15
N ASP A 39 -27.76 -18.96 -0.06
CA ASP A 39 -27.81 -20.36 0.41
C ASP A 39 -26.85 -21.34 -0.29
N ASN A 40 -26.36 -20.99 -1.48
CA ASN A 40 -25.43 -21.79 -2.27
C ASN A 40 -24.01 -21.21 -2.30
N LEU A 41 -23.64 -20.38 -1.31
CA LEU A 41 -22.31 -19.81 -1.21
C LEU A 41 -21.30 -20.92 -0.86
N ASP A 42 -20.41 -21.23 -1.80
CA ASP A 42 -19.28 -22.15 -1.59
C ASP A 42 -18.03 -21.32 -1.29
N VAL A 43 -17.60 -21.31 -0.02
CA VAL A 43 -16.43 -20.54 0.44
C VAL A 43 -15.22 -21.46 0.50
N GLY A 44 -14.25 -21.23 -0.37
CA GLY A 44 -13.04 -22.06 -0.50
C GLY A 44 -11.95 -21.76 0.53
N GLY A 45 -11.98 -20.60 1.21
CA GLY A 45 -10.96 -20.21 2.19
C GLY A 45 -11.01 -18.74 2.59
N ILE A 46 -10.14 -18.39 3.52
CA ILE A 46 -10.00 -17.05 4.10
C ILE A 46 -8.61 -16.51 3.74
N GLY A 47 -8.58 -15.35 3.08
CA GLY A 47 -7.36 -14.59 2.85
C GLY A 47 -7.28 -13.39 3.79
N ILE A 48 -6.15 -13.21 4.45
CA ILE A 48 -5.91 -12.11 5.39
C ILE A 48 -4.72 -11.30 4.91
N GLY A 49 -4.94 -10.00 4.64
CA GLY A 49 -3.88 -9.03 4.44
C GLY A 49 -3.46 -8.43 5.79
N ALA A 50 -2.23 -8.65 6.21
CA ALA A 50 -1.70 -8.17 7.48
C ALA A 50 -0.62 -7.11 7.27
N ALA A 51 -0.70 -5.99 8.00
CA ALA A 51 0.33 -4.95 7.98
C ALA A 51 1.55 -5.41 8.80
N GLY A 52 2.51 -6.06 8.16
CA GLY A 52 3.72 -6.60 8.81
C GLY A 52 4.47 -7.61 7.95
N PHE A 53 5.53 -8.14 8.49
CA PHE A 53 6.34 -9.17 7.83
C PHE A 53 5.67 -10.54 7.99
N VAL A 54 5.22 -11.10 6.89
CA VAL A 54 4.58 -12.43 6.84
C VAL A 54 5.59 -13.47 6.36
N ASP A 55 5.70 -14.58 7.08
CA ASP A 55 6.63 -15.66 6.76
C ASP A 55 6.30 -16.35 5.43
N VAL A 56 7.26 -17.07 4.90
CA VAL A 56 7.15 -17.83 3.65
C VAL A 56 6.01 -18.85 3.66
N ASP A 57 5.65 -19.37 4.83
CA ASP A 57 4.53 -20.30 5.02
C ASP A 57 3.13 -19.67 4.86
N ARG A 58 3.04 -18.33 4.77
CA ARG A 58 1.75 -17.59 4.70
C ARG A 58 0.80 -17.90 5.87
N ALA A 59 1.34 -18.13 7.03
CA ALA A 59 0.60 -18.47 8.24
C ALA A 59 0.94 -17.61 9.44
N THR A 60 2.22 -17.22 9.55
CA THR A 60 2.78 -16.52 10.70
C THR A 60 3.15 -15.09 10.36
N VAL A 61 2.68 -14.14 11.17
CA VAL A 61 3.15 -12.75 11.13
C VAL A 61 4.37 -12.64 12.03
N ARG A 62 5.56 -12.51 11.43
CA ARG A 62 6.84 -12.46 12.15
C ARG A 62 7.00 -11.21 12.98
N PHE A 63 6.56 -10.08 12.44
CA PHE A 63 6.65 -8.80 13.10
C PHE A 63 5.64 -7.80 12.53
N ALA A 64 4.85 -7.19 13.39
CA ALA A 64 3.94 -6.11 13.04
C ALA A 64 3.96 -5.01 14.10
N PRO A 65 4.79 -3.98 13.94
CA PRO A 65 5.03 -2.98 14.99
C PRO A 65 3.80 -2.14 15.36
N ASN A 66 2.81 -2.06 14.48
CA ASN A 66 1.61 -1.28 14.72
C ASN A 66 0.61 -1.96 15.68
N ILE A 67 0.76 -3.26 15.90
CA ILE A 67 -0.12 -4.09 16.74
C ILE A 67 0.68 -4.99 17.70
N ASP A 68 1.96 -4.67 17.91
CA ASP A 68 2.90 -5.34 18.81
C ASP A 68 2.98 -6.89 18.64
N TRP A 69 2.83 -7.36 17.39
CA TRP A 69 2.94 -8.79 17.08
C TRP A 69 4.39 -9.21 16.86
N ILE A 70 4.74 -10.33 17.47
CA ILE A 70 6.01 -11.05 17.26
C ILE A 70 5.70 -12.53 17.14
N ASP A 71 6.04 -13.14 15.99
CA ASP A 71 5.83 -14.56 15.69
C ASP A 71 4.36 -15.01 15.93
N GLU A 72 3.39 -14.18 15.56
CA GLU A 72 1.96 -14.47 15.73
C GLU A 72 1.48 -15.51 14.70
N PRO A 73 1.03 -16.72 15.11
CA PRO A 73 0.55 -17.77 14.22
C PRO A 73 -0.91 -17.50 13.79
N LEU A 74 -1.14 -16.39 13.09
CA LEU A 74 -2.48 -15.86 12.78
C LEU A 74 -3.36 -16.86 12.04
N ALA A 75 -2.82 -17.59 11.05
CA ALA A 75 -3.60 -18.59 10.33
C ALA A 75 -4.10 -19.70 11.24
N GLU A 76 -3.26 -20.17 12.17
CA GLU A 76 -3.65 -21.20 13.15
C GLU A 76 -4.68 -20.64 14.14
N ALA A 77 -4.47 -19.41 14.62
CA ALA A 77 -5.39 -18.77 15.57
C ALA A 77 -6.79 -18.62 14.99
N VAL A 78 -6.91 -18.15 13.74
CA VAL A 78 -8.19 -18.04 13.03
C VAL A 78 -8.75 -19.43 12.67
N GLY A 79 -7.91 -20.34 12.16
CA GLY A 79 -8.34 -21.69 11.76
C GLY A 79 -8.87 -22.56 12.90
N LYS A 80 -8.55 -22.24 14.16
CA LYS A 80 -9.18 -22.89 15.34
C LYS A 80 -10.63 -22.43 15.59
N LEU A 81 -11.00 -21.29 15.05
CA LEU A 81 -12.34 -20.69 15.26
C LEU A 81 -13.28 -20.93 14.06
N VAL A 82 -12.72 -21.16 12.87
CA VAL A 82 -13.47 -21.37 11.63
C VAL A 82 -12.95 -22.62 10.91
N ASP A 83 -13.84 -23.40 10.33
CA ASP A 83 -13.48 -24.65 9.58
C ASP A 83 -13.26 -24.33 8.09
N LEU A 84 -12.27 -23.43 7.83
CA LEU A 84 -11.87 -23.02 6.47
C LEU A 84 -10.34 -22.87 6.40
N PRO A 85 -9.72 -23.16 5.27
CA PRO A 85 -8.31 -22.84 5.05
C PRO A 85 -8.03 -21.34 5.21
N VAL A 86 -6.94 -20.99 5.88
CA VAL A 86 -6.55 -19.59 6.10
C VAL A 86 -5.17 -19.34 5.48
N VAL A 87 -5.07 -18.28 4.69
CA VAL A 87 -3.82 -17.78 4.10
C VAL A 87 -3.60 -16.36 4.56
N VAL A 88 -2.42 -16.08 5.09
CA VAL A 88 -2.00 -14.73 5.50
C VAL A 88 -0.98 -14.19 4.51
N GLU A 89 -1.14 -12.96 4.08
CA GLU A 89 -0.16 -12.27 3.23
C GLU A 89 0.07 -10.85 3.78
N ASN A 90 1.22 -10.26 3.46
CA ASN A 90 1.43 -8.83 3.68
C ASN A 90 0.38 -8.01 2.91
N ASP A 91 -0.13 -6.93 3.50
CA ASP A 91 -1.21 -6.10 2.94
C ASP A 91 -0.86 -5.46 1.60
N ALA A 92 0.37 -4.97 1.43
CA ALA A 92 0.82 -4.38 0.16
C ALA A 92 1.06 -5.46 -0.92
N ASN A 93 1.57 -6.63 -0.54
CA ASN A 93 1.68 -7.79 -1.43
C ASN A 93 0.29 -8.27 -1.87
N ALA A 94 -0.67 -8.35 -0.95
CA ALA A 94 -2.05 -8.70 -1.29
C ALA A 94 -2.65 -7.67 -2.26
N ALA A 95 -2.45 -6.37 -2.02
CA ALA A 95 -2.92 -5.32 -2.93
C ALA A 95 -2.26 -5.42 -4.31
N ALA A 96 -0.96 -5.70 -4.38
CA ALA A 96 -0.25 -5.92 -5.64
C ALA A 96 -0.82 -7.11 -6.41
N TRP A 97 -1.14 -8.20 -5.71
CA TRP A 97 -1.79 -9.37 -6.32
C TRP A 97 -3.19 -9.04 -6.83
N GLY A 98 -3.97 -8.28 -6.06
CA GLY A 98 -5.29 -7.80 -6.49
C GLY A 98 -5.21 -6.98 -7.78
N GLU A 99 -4.32 -6.00 -7.83
CA GLU A 99 -4.10 -5.15 -9.02
C GLU A 99 -3.56 -5.94 -10.22
N TYR A 100 -2.73 -6.95 -10.00
CA TYR A 100 -2.26 -7.85 -11.03
C TYR A 100 -3.40 -8.70 -11.62
N ARG A 101 -4.28 -9.21 -10.77
CA ARG A 101 -5.32 -10.14 -11.18
C ARG A 101 -6.57 -9.48 -11.77
N PHE A 102 -6.94 -8.31 -11.27
CA PHE A 102 -8.24 -7.70 -11.51
C PHE A 102 -8.18 -6.18 -11.72
N GLY A 103 -7.00 -5.58 -11.77
CA GLY A 103 -6.83 -4.15 -11.82
C GLY A 103 -5.80 -3.69 -12.83
N ALA A 104 -4.97 -2.74 -12.43
CA ALA A 104 -4.03 -2.04 -13.30
C ALA A 104 -2.97 -2.95 -13.95
N GLY A 105 -2.77 -4.18 -13.46
CA GLY A 105 -1.79 -5.14 -13.95
C GLY A 105 -2.35 -6.33 -14.72
N GLU A 106 -3.65 -6.37 -15.03
CA GLU A 106 -4.31 -7.56 -15.61
C GLU A 106 -3.79 -8.01 -16.99
N ASP A 107 -3.13 -7.12 -17.72
CA ASP A 107 -2.56 -7.35 -19.06
C ASP A 107 -1.04 -7.57 -19.08
N THR A 108 -0.42 -7.78 -17.93
CA THR A 108 1.04 -7.98 -17.82
C THR A 108 1.39 -9.10 -16.85
N ASP A 109 2.53 -9.76 -17.07
CA ASP A 109 3.11 -10.73 -16.13
C ASP A 109 4.17 -10.13 -15.21
N ASP A 110 4.53 -8.85 -15.41
CA ASP A 110 5.60 -8.17 -14.68
C ASP A 110 5.09 -6.81 -14.17
N LEU A 111 4.65 -6.77 -12.92
CA LEU A 111 4.07 -5.60 -12.24
C LEU A 111 4.92 -5.21 -11.01
N LEU A 112 5.22 -3.93 -10.90
CA LEU A 112 5.60 -3.30 -9.63
C LEU A 112 4.40 -2.48 -9.13
N PHE A 113 3.84 -2.84 -8.00
CA PHE A 113 2.84 -2.05 -7.30
C PHE A 113 3.48 -1.21 -6.21
N VAL A 114 3.11 0.06 -6.14
CA VAL A 114 3.58 1.01 -5.12
C VAL A 114 2.38 1.67 -4.48
N THR A 115 2.18 1.49 -3.19
CA THR A 115 1.13 2.19 -2.45
C THR A 115 1.72 3.37 -1.69
N VAL A 116 1.21 4.58 -1.98
CA VAL A 116 1.58 5.84 -1.33
C VAL A 116 0.43 6.25 -0.41
N GLY A 117 0.48 5.73 0.80
CA GLY A 117 -0.52 5.96 1.85
C GLY A 117 0.09 6.67 3.05
N THR A 118 -0.25 6.24 4.26
CA THR A 118 0.39 6.69 5.51
C THR A 118 1.91 6.50 5.45
N GLY A 119 2.37 5.34 4.95
CA GLY A 119 3.74 5.02 4.58
C GLY A 119 3.87 4.80 3.08
N VAL A 120 4.93 4.10 2.68
CA VAL A 120 5.12 3.55 1.34
C VAL A 120 5.24 2.04 1.45
N GLY A 121 4.34 1.33 0.79
CA GLY A 121 4.41 -0.12 0.64
C GLY A 121 4.58 -0.50 -0.82
N GLY A 122 4.81 -1.78 -1.07
CA GLY A 122 4.85 -2.29 -2.43
C GLY A 122 4.70 -3.80 -2.51
N GLY A 123 4.48 -4.25 -3.73
CA GLY A 123 4.47 -5.66 -4.07
C GLY A 123 4.96 -5.85 -5.50
N ILE A 124 5.54 -6.99 -5.75
CA ILE A 124 6.15 -7.31 -7.03
C ILE A 124 5.51 -8.59 -7.57
N VAL A 125 4.98 -8.52 -8.79
CA VAL A 125 4.62 -9.71 -9.54
C VAL A 125 5.65 -9.85 -10.66
N HIS A 126 6.29 -11.01 -10.73
CA HIS A 126 7.27 -11.33 -11.75
C HIS A 126 6.91 -12.65 -12.41
N ARG A 127 6.78 -12.63 -13.73
CA ARG A 127 6.35 -13.77 -14.56
C ARG A 127 5.05 -14.41 -14.05
N GLY A 128 4.09 -13.56 -13.69
CA GLY A 128 2.78 -14.00 -13.21
C GLY A 128 2.73 -14.56 -11.80
N MET A 129 3.81 -14.42 -11.01
CA MET A 129 3.89 -14.91 -9.63
C MET A 129 4.23 -13.77 -8.67
N LEU A 130 3.59 -13.76 -7.52
CA LEU A 130 3.92 -12.81 -6.44
C LEU A 130 5.32 -13.11 -5.89
N PHE A 131 6.21 -12.12 -5.98
CA PHE A 131 7.59 -12.25 -5.53
C PHE A 131 7.69 -11.97 -4.03
N ARG A 132 7.87 -13.01 -3.25
CA ARG A 132 7.95 -12.94 -1.78
C ARG A 132 9.38 -13.06 -1.22
N GLY A 133 10.38 -13.34 -2.10
CA GLY A 133 11.75 -13.60 -1.67
C GLY A 133 11.94 -14.93 -0.95
N GLY A 134 13.12 -15.13 -0.36
CA GLY A 134 13.48 -16.40 0.28
C GLY A 134 12.84 -16.63 1.66
N PHE A 135 12.37 -15.56 2.32
CA PHE A 135 11.82 -15.59 3.68
C PHE A 135 10.42 -14.97 3.80
N GLY A 136 9.78 -14.65 2.68
CA GLY A 136 8.46 -14.02 2.68
C GLY A 136 8.46 -12.49 2.80
N ALA A 137 9.60 -11.86 3.04
CA ALA A 137 9.74 -10.44 3.37
C ALA A 137 10.28 -9.58 2.21
N ALA A 138 10.07 -9.99 0.95
CA ALA A 138 10.45 -9.16 -0.20
C ALA A 138 9.48 -7.99 -0.39
N ALA A 139 9.89 -7.05 -1.24
CA ALA A 139 9.11 -5.87 -1.63
C ALA A 139 8.87 -4.82 -0.53
N GLU A 140 9.67 -4.81 0.54
CA GLU A 140 9.69 -3.76 1.55
C GLU A 140 10.32 -2.46 1.00
N ILE A 141 9.77 -1.97 -0.12
CA ILE A 141 10.33 -0.86 -0.89
C ILE A 141 10.35 0.46 -0.13
N GLY A 142 9.40 0.67 0.79
CA GLY A 142 9.34 1.85 1.65
C GLY A 142 10.56 1.99 2.56
N HIS A 143 11.28 0.89 2.83
CA HIS A 143 12.47 0.88 3.66
C HIS A 143 13.79 0.93 2.87
N LEU A 144 13.75 1.10 1.55
CA LEU A 144 14.93 1.42 0.77
C LEU A 144 15.58 2.70 1.28
N ARG A 145 16.91 2.67 1.48
CA ARG A 145 17.66 3.86 1.90
C ARG A 145 17.89 4.76 0.69
N VAL A 146 17.13 5.84 0.58
CA VAL A 146 17.27 6.83 -0.50
C VAL A 146 18.11 8.04 -0.09
N VAL A 147 18.19 8.34 1.21
CA VAL A 147 19.02 9.43 1.75
C VAL A 147 19.96 8.86 2.82
N PRO A 148 21.27 8.72 2.55
CA PRO A 148 22.23 8.32 3.58
C PRO A 148 22.16 9.26 4.80
N ASP A 149 22.13 8.69 6.01
CA ASP A 149 22.03 9.42 7.28
C ASP A 149 20.84 10.39 7.40
N GLY A 150 19.82 10.20 6.57
CA GLY A 150 18.61 11.00 6.54
C GLY A 150 17.69 10.82 7.74
N ARG A 151 16.40 11.05 7.56
CA ARG A 151 15.39 11.03 8.62
C ARG A 151 15.28 9.66 9.28
N LEU A 152 15.09 9.63 10.60
CA LEU A 152 14.84 8.38 11.33
C LEU A 152 13.52 7.77 10.89
N CYS A 153 13.51 6.48 10.60
CA CYS A 153 12.34 5.70 10.25
C CYS A 153 11.87 4.84 11.42
N GLY A 154 10.58 4.52 11.48
CA GLY A 154 10.00 3.61 12.48
C GLY A 154 10.60 2.21 12.46
N CYS A 155 11.21 1.77 11.35
CA CYS A 155 11.95 0.50 11.28
C CYS A 155 13.32 0.53 12.00
N GLY A 156 13.70 1.65 12.62
CA GLY A 156 14.99 1.83 13.30
C GLY A 156 16.14 2.29 12.41
N GLN A 157 15.96 2.33 11.09
CA GLN A 157 16.97 2.79 10.13
C GLN A 157 16.80 4.29 9.81
N ARG A 158 17.77 4.87 9.09
CA ARG A 158 17.73 6.25 8.63
C ARG A 158 17.66 6.33 7.12
N GLY A 159 16.91 7.33 6.62
CA GLY A 159 16.87 7.67 5.21
C GLY A 159 15.99 6.77 4.36
N CYS A 160 15.05 6.04 4.96
CA CYS A 160 14.09 5.20 4.26
C CYS A 160 13.21 6.01 3.32
N PHE A 161 12.86 5.44 2.19
CA PHE A 161 12.07 6.03 1.12
C PHE A 161 10.73 6.59 1.62
N GLU A 162 10.00 5.86 2.47
CA GLU A 162 8.73 6.32 3.02
C GLU A 162 8.83 7.64 3.83
N GLN A 163 10.02 7.96 4.34
CA GLN A 163 10.23 9.22 5.08
C GLN A 163 10.19 10.46 4.17
N TYR A 164 10.17 10.27 2.87
CA TYR A 164 10.19 11.34 1.86
C TYR A 164 9.00 11.24 0.89
N ALA A 165 8.52 10.05 0.61
CA ALA A 165 7.55 9.75 -0.45
C ALA A 165 6.15 9.33 0.06
N SER A 166 5.81 9.57 1.33
CA SER A 166 4.55 9.11 1.93
C SER A 166 3.60 10.25 2.29
N GLY A 167 2.34 9.91 2.61
CA GLY A 167 1.37 10.85 3.15
C GLY A 167 1.79 11.43 4.50
N ARG A 168 2.52 10.68 5.35
CA ARG A 168 3.16 11.23 6.56
C ARG A 168 4.22 12.27 6.23
N ALA A 169 5.01 12.05 5.19
CA ALA A 169 5.98 13.04 4.71
C ALA A 169 5.27 14.30 4.23
N LEU A 170 4.21 14.15 3.42
CA LEU A 170 3.37 15.25 2.93
C LEU A 170 2.82 16.12 4.09
N VAL A 171 2.21 15.49 5.09
CA VAL A 171 1.64 16.19 6.26
C VAL A 171 2.72 16.88 7.09
N ARG A 172 3.84 16.19 7.35
CA ARG A 172 4.98 16.76 8.08
C ARG A 172 5.51 18.02 7.39
N ASP A 173 5.71 17.95 6.07
CA ASP A 173 6.30 19.05 5.32
C ASP A 173 5.28 20.20 5.18
N ALA A 174 3.97 19.92 5.11
CA ALA A 174 2.92 20.92 5.21
C ALA A 174 2.90 21.64 6.57
N ARG A 175 3.02 20.88 7.67
CA ARG A 175 3.13 21.46 9.02
C ARG A 175 4.36 22.34 9.18
N ALA A 176 5.50 21.91 8.65
CA ALA A 176 6.73 22.70 8.69
C ALA A 176 6.59 24.05 7.96
N ARG A 177 5.77 24.12 6.88
CA ARG A 177 5.45 25.42 6.22
C ARG A 177 4.63 26.31 7.12
N VAL A 178 3.66 25.77 7.85
CA VAL A 178 2.87 26.55 8.84
C VAL A 178 3.74 27.01 9.99
N GLU A 179 4.58 26.15 10.56
CA GLU A 179 5.49 26.47 11.67
C GLU A 179 6.54 27.54 11.31
N SER A 180 6.91 27.64 10.03
CA SER A 180 7.85 28.65 9.54
C SER A 180 7.19 29.98 9.19
N ASP A 181 5.90 30.16 9.50
CA ASP A 181 5.12 31.36 9.15
C ASP A 181 5.14 31.65 7.64
N ASP A 182 5.19 30.62 6.77
CA ASP A 182 5.12 30.78 5.33
C ASP A 182 3.77 31.42 4.94
N PRO A 183 3.75 32.61 4.32
CA PRO A 183 2.48 33.24 3.93
C PRO A 183 1.61 32.39 3.02
N GLN A 184 2.21 31.47 2.25
CA GLN A 184 1.48 30.55 1.38
C GLN A 184 0.77 29.44 2.16
N ALA A 185 1.12 29.21 3.43
CA ALA A 185 0.48 28.21 4.29
C ALA A 185 -0.86 28.67 4.89
N GLN A 186 -1.19 29.98 4.77
CA GLN A 186 -2.43 30.54 5.35
C GLN A 186 -3.71 29.85 4.87
N PRO A 187 -3.92 29.51 3.58
CA PRO A 187 -5.13 28.79 3.15
C PRO A 187 -5.27 27.43 3.83
N LEU A 188 -4.18 26.69 3.97
CA LEU A 188 -4.17 25.38 4.63
C LEU A 188 -4.46 25.52 6.13
N LEU A 189 -3.84 26.49 6.80
CA LEU A 189 -4.08 26.75 8.21
C LEU A 189 -5.54 27.18 8.48
N MET A 190 -6.13 27.97 7.59
CA MET A 190 -7.55 28.37 7.70
C MET A 190 -8.49 27.16 7.59
N VAL A 191 -8.19 26.17 6.75
CA VAL A 191 -8.99 24.95 6.62
C VAL A 191 -8.79 24.02 7.82
N ALA A 192 -7.56 23.89 8.30
CA ALA A 192 -7.22 23.00 9.41
C ALA A 192 -7.59 23.58 10.79
N GLY A 193 -7.60 24.90 10.92
CA GLY A 193 -7.78 25.62 12.19
C GLY A 193 -6.57 25.57 13.12
N ASP A 194 -5.79 24.49 13.04
CA ASP A 194 -4.57 24.25 13.81
C ASP A 194 -3.56 23.49 12.93
N GLY A 195 -2.27 23.79 13.07
CA GLY A 195 -1.21 23.09 12.36
C GLY A 195 -1.18 21.59 12.63
N GLU A 196 -1.45 21.16 13.86
CA GLU A 196 -1.51 19.75 14.24
C GLU A 196 -2.70 19.01 13.63
N ALA A 197 -3.79 19.71 13.29
CA ALA A 197 -4.97 19.12 12.66
C ALA A 197 -4.82 18.91 11.15
N ILE A 198 -3.70 19.33 10.54
CA ILE A 198 -3.44 19.16 9.11
C ILE A 198 -3.42 17.67 8.74
N THR A 199 -4.18 17.32 7.70
CA THR A 199 -4.24 15.98 7.12
C THR A 199 -3.82 15.99 5.65
N GLY A 200 -3.43 14.83 5.12
CA GLY A 200 -3.12 14.69 3.69
C GLY A 200 -4.32 15.01 2.79
N GLN A 201 -5.53 14.71 3.23
CA GLN A 201 -6.76 15.03 2.50
C GLN A 201 -7.00 16.54 2.37
N MET A 202 -6.67 17.32 3.39
CA MET A 202 -6.75 18.79 3.33
C MET A 202 -5.75 19.36 2.32
N VAL A 203 -4.50 18.86 2.34
CA VAL A 203 -3.46 19.26 1.37
C VAL A 203 -3.91 18.88 -0.06
N THR A 204 -4.34 17.66 -0.29
CA THR A 204 -4.82 17.21 -1.61
C THR A 204 -6.06 18.00 -2.06
N GLY A 205 -6.99 18.28 -1.13
CA GLY A 205 -8.19 19.07 -1.41
C GLY A 205 -7.89 20.49 -1.88
N LEU A 206 -6.95 21.18 -1.22
CA LEU A 206 -6.51 22.52 -1.62
C LEU A 206 -5.67 22.50 -2.91
N ALA A 207 -4.83 21.49 -3.10
CA ALA A 207 -4.08 21.32 -4.34
C ALA A 207 -5.03 21.17 -5.56
N ARG A 208 -6.12 20.43 -5.43
CA ARG A 208 -7.17 20.33 -6.46
C ARG A 208 -7.87 21.65 -6.76
N GLN A 209 -7.89 22.58 -5.80
CA GLN A 209 -8.41 23.93 -5.98
C GLN A 209 -7.37 24.90 -6.53
N GLY A 210 -6.15 24.43 -6.80
CA GLY A 210 -5.05 25.20 -7.37
C GLY A 210 -4.21 25.97 -6.35
N ASP A 211 -4.28 25.63 -5.05
CA ASP A 211 -3.40 26.21 -4.04
C ASP A 211 -1.93 25.89 -4.37
N PRO A 212 -1.08 26.91 -4.59
CA PRO A 212 0.26 26.68 -5.13
C PRO A 212 1.16 25.93 -4.14
N MET A 213 1.07 26.20 -2.84
CA MET A 213 1.87 25.49 -1.84
C MET A 213 1.49 24.00 -1.76
N CYS A 214 0.21 23.71 -1.76
CA CYS A 214 -0.27 22.31 -1.71
C CYS A 214 0.07 21.55 -3.00
N VAL A 215 0.04 22.21 -4.16
CA VAL A 215 0.53 21.65 -5.43
C VAL A 215 2.02 21.37 -5.36
N ASP A 216 2.82 22.28 -4.83
CA ASP A 216 4.27 22.12 -4.66
C ASP A 216 4.60 20.94 -3.74
N LEU A 217 3.88 20.80 -2.62
CA LEU A 217 4.06 19.66 -1.70
C LEU A 217 3.75 18.32 -2.35
N LEU A 218 2.69 18.23 -3.16
CA LEU A 218 2.39 17.01 -3.93
C LEU A 218 3.43 16.73 -5.01
N ARG A 219 3.93 17.78 -5.68
CA ARG A 219 5.02 17.64 -6.65
C ARG A 219 6.28 17.08 -5.99
N ASP A 220 6.65 17.56 -4.79
CA ASP A 220 7.83 17.08 -4.08
C ASP A 220 7.69 15.60 -3.68
N VAL A 221 6.51 15.18 -3.20
CA VAL A 221 6.23 13.75 -2.97
C VAL A 221 6.32 12.96 -4.27
N GLY A 222 5.75 13.46 -5.36
CA GLY A 222 5.80 12.83 -6.68
C GLY A 222 7.23 12.70 -7.22
N GLN A 223 8.07 13.69 -6.99
CA GLN A 223 9.50 13.65 -7.31
C GLN A 223 10.19 12.47 -6.61
N TRP A 224 10.02 12.35 -5.29
CA TRP A 224 10.58 11.26 -4.51
C TRP A 224 10.07 9.89 -4.98
N VAL A 225 8.75 9.77 -5.25
CA VAL A 225 8.18 8.52 -5.78
C VAL A 225 8.82 8.17 -7.11
N GLY A 226 8.94 9.13 -8.04
CA GLY A 226 9.53 8.92 -9.36
C GLY A 226 10.99 8.46 -9.30
N GLU A 227 11.83 9.12 -8.49
CA GLU A 227 13.22 8.72 -8.27
C GLU A 227 13.34 7.31 -7.66
N GLY A 228 12.48 7.00 -6.66
CA GLY A 228 12.47 5.69 -6.02
C GLY A 228 12.09 4.57 -6.98
N ILE A 229 11.06 4.76 -7.78
CA ILE A 229 10.65 3.74 -8.77
C ILE A 229 11.62 3.63 -9.95
N ALA A 230 12.34 4.69 -10.31
CA ALA A 230 13.42 4.62 -11.29
C ALA A 230 14.56 3.71 -10.81
N THR A 231 14.91 3.79 -9.53
CA THR A 231 15.89 2.91 -8.90
C THR A 231 15.41 1.45 -8.90
N LEU A 232 14.14 1.22 -8.56
CA LEU A 232 13.53 -0.11 -8.58
C LEU A 232 13.44 -0.68 -9.99
N ALA A 233 13.08 0.14 -10.99
CA ALA A 233 13.01 -0.27 -12.38
C ALA A 233 14.36 -0.65 -12.97
N ALA A 234 15.47 -0.09 -12.45
CA ALA A 234 16.81 -0.51 -12.83
C ALA A 234 17.17 -1.94 -12.37
N VAL A 235 16.47 -2.46 -11.35
CA VAL A 235 16.69 -3.81 -10.79
C VAL A 235 15.65 -4.81 -11.28
N LEU A 236 14.37 -4.39 -11.35
CA LEU A 236 13.24 -5.28 -11.60
C LEU A 236 12.81 -5.33 -13.06
N ASP A 237 13.08 -4.27 -13.82
CA ASP A 237 12.64 -4.08 -15.22
C ASP A 237 11.16 -4.44 -15.46
N PRO A 238 10.22 -3.86 -14.69
CA PRO A 238 8.81 -4.20 -14.79
C PRO A 238 8.21 -3.66 -16.09
N ARG A 239 7.12 -4.28 -16.56
CA ARG A 239 6.37 -3.76 -17.72
C ARG A 239 5.39 -2.66 -17.31
N VAL A 240 4.78 -2.82 -16.14
CA VAL A 240 3.82 -1.87 -15.56
C VAL A 240 4.25 -1.50 -14.15
N ILE A 241 4.13 -0.23 -13.82
CA ILE A 241 4.23 0.27 -12.45
C ILE A 241 2.88 0.88 -12.10
N ALA A 242 2.16 0.27 -11.16
CA ALA A 242 0.88 0.77 -10.67
C ALA A 242 1.07 1.52 -9.35
N ILE A 243 0.52 2.75 -9.27
CA ILE A 243 0.62 3.62 -8.10
C ILE A 243 -0.74 3.75 -7.46
N GLY A 244 -0.85 3.32 -6.21
CA GLY A 244 -2.07 3.37 -5.40
C GLY A 244 -1.86 4.07 -4.07
N GLY A 245 -2.82 3.90 -3.16
CA GLY A 245 -2.84 4.50 -1.82
C GLY A 245 -3.45 5.91 -1.80
N GLY A 246 -3.77 6.40 -0.61
CA GLY A 246 -4.56 7.63 -0.45
C GLY A 246 -3.93 8.91 -1.02
N VAL A 247 -2.62 8.97 -1.22
CA VAL A 247 -1.98 10.13 -1.89
C VAL A 247 -2.19 10.05 -3.40
N ALA A 248 -2.32 8.85 -3.97
CA ALA A 248 -2.61 8.64 -5.40
C ALA A 248 -4.00 9.17 -5.80
N ASP A 249 -4.91 9.37 -4.84
CA ASP A 249 -6.18 10.06 -5.08
C ASP A 249 -5.99 11.47 -5.62
N ALA A 250 -4.82 12.08 -5.47
CA ALA A 250 -4.49 13.36 -6.11
C ALA A 250 -4.51 13.30 -7.66
N GLY A 251 -4.52 12.11 -8.24
CA GLY A 251 -4.56 11.92 -9.69
C GLY A 251 -3.31 12.48 -10.37
N ASP A 252 -3.51 13.24 -11.46
CA ASP A 252 -2.40 13.80 -12.24
C ASP A 252 -1.52 14.79 -11.45
N LEU A 253 -2.04 15.42 -10.37
CA LEU A 253 -1.23 16.27 -9.50
C LEU A 253 -0.07 15.49 -8.85
N LEU A 254 -0.23 14.19 -8.63
CA LEU A 254 0.84 13.32 -8.18
C LEU A 254 1.51 12.61 -9.36
N LEU A 255 0.73 12.03 -10.28
CA LEU A 255 1.24 11.13 -11.31
C LEU A 255 2.14 11.84 -12.34
N ASP A 256 1.86 13.10 -12.69
CA ASP A 256 2.69 13.85 -13.62
C ASP A 256 4.10 14.16 -13.06
N PRO A 257 4.26 14.63 -11.80
CA PRO A 257 5.58 14.70 -11.18
C PRO A 257 6.29 13.35 -11.08
N VAL A 258 5.57 12.28 -10.73
CA VAL A 258 6.13 10.93 -10.70
C VAL A 258 6.67 10.52 -12.07
N ARG A 259 5.89 10.71 -13.13
CA ARG A 259 6.30 10.35 -14.49
C ARG A 259 7.55 11.11 -14.92
N ARG A 260 7.59 12.42 -14.70
CA ARG A 260 8.74 13.26 -15.04
C ARG A 260 10.00 12.80 -14.31
N ALA A 261 9.91 12.62 -12.98
CA ALA A 261 11.06 12.18 -12.19
C ALA A 261 11.50 10.75 -12.56
N PHE A 262 10.57 9.85 -12.83
CA PHE A 262 10.85 8.49 -13.29
C PHE A 262 11.64 8.50 -14.61
N GLU A 263 11.18 9.23 -15.61
CA GLU A 263 11.83 9.32 -16.92
C GLU A 263 13.21 9.98 -16.82
N GLU A 264 13.35 11.03 -16.00
CA GLU A 264 14.60 11.76 -15.80
C GLU A 264 15.67 10.92 -15.11
N HIS A 265 15.26 10.08 -14.12
CA HIS A 265 16.21 9.33 -13.30
C HIS A 265 16.36 7.87 -13.73
N LEU A 266 15.62 7.42 -14.75
CA LEU A 266 15.73 6.04 -15.23
C LEU A 266 17.06 5.83 -15.97
N PRO A 267 17.95 4.94 -15.48
CA PRO A 267 19.23 4.68 -16.15
C PRO A 267 19.03 4.23 -17.59
N ALA A 268 19.74 4.88 -18.52
CA ALA A 268 19.68 4.60 -19.96
C ALA A 268 18.26 4.70 -20.57
N GLY A 269 17.40 5.60 -20.05
CA GLY A 269 16.01 5.72 -20.45
C GLY A 269 15.80 5.88 -21.96
N GLU A 270 16.69 6.62 -22.66
CA GLU A 270 16.63 6.78 -24.13
C GLU A 270 16.97 5.50 -24.93
N HIS A 271 17.52 4.48 -24.29
CA HIS A 271 18.04 3.25 -24.92
C HIS A 271 17.31 1.99 -24.47
N ARG A 272 16.26 2.11 -23.67
CA ARG A 272 15.47 0.97 -23.16
C ARG A 272 13.98 1.20 -23.30
N ARG A 273 13.20 0.12 -23.21
CA ARG A 273 11.76 0.25 -23.01
C ARG A 273 11.48 0.80 -21.61
N ILE A 274 10.49 1.66 -21.50
CA ILE A 274 10.10 2.31 -20.26
C ILE A 274 8.83 1.63 -19.76
N ALA A 275 8.76 1.34 -18.46
CA ALA A 275 7.57 0.81 -17.82
C ALA A 275 6.39 1.77 -17.98
N GLU A 276 5.20 1.25 -18.23
CA GLU A 276 3.99 2.04 -18.24
C GLU A 276 3.56 2.38 -16.81
N LEU A 277 3.42 3.67 -16.51
CA LEU A 277 2.93 4.16 -15.22
C LEU A 277 1.41 4.25 -15.26
N ARG A 278 0.74 3.58 -14.34
CA ARG A 278 -0.71 3.56 -14.18
C ARG A 278 -1.13 3.93 -12.77
N LEU A 279 -2.31 4.50 -12.60
CA LEU A 279 -2.97 4.52 -11.30
C LEU A 279 -3.56 3.14 -10.99
N ALA A 280 -3.51 2.74 -9.73
CA ALA A 280 -4.19 1.54 -9.24
C ALA A 280 -5.70 1.62 -9.53
N ALA A 281 -6.29 0.52 -9.94
CA ALA A 281 -7.68 0.48 -10.39
C ALA A 281 -8.67 0.08 -9.28
N LEU A 282 -8.21 -0.73 -8.30
CA LEU A 282 -9.07 -1.31 -7.26
C LEU A 282 -9.17 -0.42 -6.00
N GLY A 283 -8.36 0.65 -5.91
CA GLY A 283 -8.40 1.57 -4.77
C GLY A 283 -8.19 0.85 -3.42
N ASN A 284 -9.03 1.17 -2.44
CA ASN A 284 -8.93 0.59 -1.09
C ASN A 284 -9.34 -0.89 -1.01
N GLU A 285 -9.94 -1.45 -2.06
CA GLU A 285 -10.39 -2.85 -2.11
C GLU A 285 -9.27 -3.79 -2.58
N ALA A 286 -8.18 -3.27 -3.14
CA ALA A 286 -7.10 -4.06 -3.71
C ALA A 286 -6.56 -5.14 -2.75
N GLY A 287 -6.31 -4.77 -1.48
CA GLY A 287 -5.82 -5.68 -0.45
C GLY A 287 -6.80 -6.82 -0.13
N ILE A 288 -8.09 -6.50 -0.01
CA ILE A 288 -9.15 -7.49 0.29
C ILE A 288 -9.32 -8.45 -0.89
N ILE A 289 -9.38 -7.91 -2.10
CA ILE A 289 -9.53 -8.69 -3.34
C ILE A 289 -8.32 -9.61 -3.52
N GLY A 290 -7.12 -9.07 -3.37
CA GLY A 290 -5.89 -9.85 -3.53
C GLY A 290 -5.72 -10.93 -2.46
N ALA A 291 -5.97 -10.63 -1.19
CA ALA A 291 -5.91 -11.62 -0.11
C ALA A 291 -6.90 -12.76 -0.35
N ALA A 292 -8.13 -12.46 -0.74
CA ALA A 292 -9.15 -13.46 -1.04
C ALA A 292 -8.77 -14.34 -2.26
N ASP A 293 -8.17 -13.75 -3.32
CA ASP A 293 -7.72 -14.52 -4.49
C ASP A 293 -6.51 -15.40 -4.15
N LEU A 294 -5.59 -14.94 -3.31
CA LEU A 294 -4.47 -15.73 -2.80
C LEU A 294 -4.94 -16.98 -2.02
N ALA A 295 -5.97 -16.85 -1.19
CA ALA A 295 -6.55 -17.99 -0.49
C ALA A 295 -7.19 -19.02 -1.45
N ARG A 296 -7.73 -18.56 -2.58
CA ARG A 296 -8.35 -19.40 -3.61
C ARG A 296 -7.34 -20.07 -4.53
N THR A 297 -6.24 -19.42 -4.87
CA THR A 297 -5.31 -19.86 -5.94
C THR A 297 -3.98 -20.40 -5.41
N GLY A 298 -3.63 -20.09 -4.19
CA GLY A 298 -2.33 -20.40 -3.59
C GLY A 298 -1.22 -19.41 -3.98
N GLY A 299 -1.48 -18.45 -4.88
CA GLY A 299 -0.59 -17.37 -5.32
C GLY A 299 0.58 -17.79 -6.16
#